data_5dd9b5ef451641da85b270863c90fbe0
#
_entry.id   5dd9b5ef451641da85b270863c90fbe0
#
_cell.length_a   1.000
_cell.length_b   1.000
_cell.length_c   1.000
_cell.angle_alpha   90.00
_cell.angle_beta   90.00
_cell.angle_gamma   90.00
#
_symmetry.space_group_name_H-M   'P 1'
#
loop_
_entity.id
_entity.type
_entity.pdbx_description
1 polymer ?
#
loop_
_entity_poly.entity_id
_entity_poly.type
_entity_poly.pdbx_seq_one_letter_code
_entity_poly.pdbx_strand_id
1 'polypeptide(L)'
;SKKITVSSEAIEALPIRDVSDLYSLQSGVVKVEGGTRGAIPGHEEKGLEEVHVRGGRSGEIAYLIDGMYIRNPIYGGIGNGTRINLFAVKQWDWQPGGFNAEYGDAMSAISNYHTSIGGSEFTYKFKYETSLVGQALGSHYDELRGYNDYNLGFGGSLPFIKKLKYWVSGQYTTEENYQVYQFDSLAYDHNDPGNINNKNNMVQPWDDTKGFRGFGLNDTWDIFGKLQYKLTDKLRFQFSYWTVA
;
A
#
# COMPACT_ATOMS: atom_id res chain seq x y z
N SER A 1 10.59 -6.23 -26.41
CA SER A 1 9.31 -6.08 -25.71
C SER A 1 8.99 -4.62 -25.47
N LYS A 2 7.71 -4.29 -25.41
CA LYS A 2 7.27 -2.92 -25.26
C LYS A 2 7.31 -2.53 -23.78
N LYS A 3 8.10 -1.55 -23.41
CA LYS A 3 8.03 -0.88 -22.11
C LYS A 3 6.75 -0.05 -22.05
N ILE A 4 5.98 -0.17 -21.00
CA ILE A 4 4.77 0.60 -20.71
C ILE A 4 5.14 1.60 -19.61
N THR A 5 4.82 2.85 -19.83
CA THR A 5 5.05 3.92 -18.85
C THR A 5 3.71 4.55 -18.51
N VAL A 6 3.39 4.62 -17.21
CA VAL A 6 2.17 5.24 -16.68
C VAL A 6 2.57 6.43 -15.81
N SER A 7 2.06 7.61 -16.13
CA SER A 7 2.35 8.83 -15.36
C SER A 7 1.50 8.92 -14.10
N SER A 8 1.88 9.80 -13.16
CA SER A 8 1.12 10.03 -11.94
C SER A 8 -0.31 10.48 -12.22
N GLU A 9 -0.53 11.32 -13.22
CA GLU A 9 -1.87 11.79 -13.58
C GLU A 9 -2.75 10.64 -14.07
N ALA A 10 -2.16 9.70 -14.81
CA ALA A 10 -2.86 8.49 -15.26
C ALA A 10 -3.13 7.55 -14.09
N ILE A 11 -2.17 7.38 -13.18
CA ILE A 11 -2.32 6.56 -11.96
C ILE A 11 -3.46 7.11 -11.08
N GLU A 12 -3.49 8.43 -10.85
CA GLU A 12 -4.50 9.09 -10.03
C GLU A 12 -5.91 9.05 -10.64
N ALA A 13 -6.01 8.94 -11.96
CA ALA A 13 -7.28 8.83 -12.66
C ALA A 13 -7.86 7.39 -12.67
N LEU A 14 -7.05 6.38 -12.30
CA LEU A 14 -7.48 5.00 -12.26
C LEU A 14 -8.25 4.72 -10.95
N PRO A 15 -9.24 3.82 -10.98
CA PRO A 15 -9.97 3.39 -9.79
C PRO A 15 -9.16 2.34 -9.01
N ILE A 16 -7.96 2.71 -8.56
CA ILE A 16 -7.05 1.86 -7.80
C ILE A 16 -6.89 2.41 -6.39
N ARG A 17 -6.67 1.52 -5.43
CA ARG A 17 -6.44 1.83 -4.02
C ARG A 17 -4.97 1.78 -3.66
N ASP A 18 -4.26 0.85 -4.26
CA ASP A 18 -2.84 0.62 -4.04
C ASP A 18 -2.08 0.64 -5.37
N VAL A 19 -0.80 0.99 -5.32
CA VAL A 19 0.07 0.97 -6.50
C VAL A 19 0.21 -0.44 -7.06
N SER A 20 0.09 -1.46 -6.24
CA SER A 20 0.11 -2.87 -6.67
C SER A 20 -1.09 -3.25 -7.55
N ASP A 21 -2.20 -2.51 -7.48
CA ASP A 21 -3.35 -2.74 -8.36
C ASP A 21 -3.05 -2.46 -9.83
N LEU A 22 -2.00 -1.66 -10.11
CA LEU A 22 -1.53 -1.43 -11.48
C LEU A 22 -1.18 -2.72 -12.21
N TYR A 23 -0.74 -3.75 -11.49
CA TYR A 23 -0.41 -5.05 -12.09
C TYR A 23 -1.65 -5.74 -12.65
N SER A 24 -2.76 -5.70 -11.93
CA SER A 24 -4.02 -6.35 -12.35
C SER A 24 -4.62 -5.72 -13.61
N LEU A 25 -4.25 -4.48 -13.92
CA LEU A 25 -4.66 -3.80 -15.15
C LEU A 25 -3.83 -4.19 -16.38
N GLN A 26 -2.78 -5.00 -16.19
CA GLN A 26 -1.89 -5.37 -17.29
C GLN A 26 -2.32 -6.70 -17.94
N SER A 27 -2.25 -6.74 -19.26
CA SER A 27 -2.58 -7.97 -20.01
C SER A 27 -1.58 -9.09 -19.69
N GLY A 28 -2.11 -10.28 -19.38
CA GLY A 28 -1.31 -11.45 -19.07
C GLY A 28 -0.69 -11.44 -17.67
N VAL A 29 -1.20 -10.60 -16.79
CA VAL A 29 -0.82 -10.54 -15.37
C VAL A 29 -1.98 -11.05 -14.53
N VAL A 30 -1.64 -11.86 -13.53
CA VAL A 30 -2.55 -12.33 -12.48
C VAL A 30 -1.99 -11.90 -11.15
N LYS A 31 -2.70 -11.03 -10.45
CA LYS A 31 -2.42 -10.66 -9.05
C LYS A 31 -3.26 -11.57 -8.16
N VAL A 32 -2.61 -12.24 -7.23
CA VAL A 32 -3.27 -13.06 -6.19
C VAL A 32 -3.09 -12.32 -4.88
N GLU A 33 -4.18 -11.83 -4.34
CA GLU A 33 -4.20 -11.22 -3.02
C GLU A 33 -4.21 -12.32 -1.97
N GLY A 34 -3.35 -12.18 -0.97
CA GLY A 34 -3.35 -13.03 0.21
C GLY A 34 -4.64 -12.81 0.97
N GLY A 35 -5.55 -13.74 0.93
CA GLY A 35 -6.84 -13.62 1.61
C GLY A 35 -7.71 -14.85 1.44
N THR A 36 -8.80 -14.86 2.12
CA THR A 36 -9.71 -15.93 2.52
C THR A 36 -10.37 -16.77 1.42
N ARG A 37 -10.16 -16.50 0.14
CA ARG A 37 -10.81 -17.26 -0.93
C ARG A 37 -9.80 -17.97 -1.84
N GLY A 38 -9.14 -18.99 -1.33
CA GLY A 38 -8.30 -19.87 -2.13
C GLY A 38 -6.86 -19.40 -2.32
N ALA A 39 -6.47 -18.32 -1.67
CA ALA A 39 -5.08 -17.93 -1.56
C ALA A 39 -4.29 -18.97 -0.73
N ILE A 40 -2.99 -19.01 -0.95
CA ILE A 40 -2.10 -19.93 -0.23
C ILE A 40 -2.21 -19.61 1.28
N PRO A 41 -2.58 -20.59 2.12
CA PRO A 41 -2.71 -20.37 3.56
C PRO A 41 -1.45 -19.74 4.15
N GLY A 42 -1.61 -18.70 4.96
CA GLY A 42 -0.50 -18.00 5.63
C GLY A 42 0.15 -16.89 4.82
N HIS A 43 -0.26 -16.61 3.58
CA HIS A 43 0.23 -15.44 2.83
C HIS A 43 -0.36 -14.13 3.34
N GLU A 44 -1.61 -14.15 3.77
CA GLU A 44 -2.28 -13.01 4.40
C GLU A 44 -1.57 -12.61 5.70
N GLU A 45 -1.27 -13.58 6.57
CA GLU A 45 -0.50 -13.36 7.81
C GLU A 45 0.90 -12.81 7.56
N LYS A 46 1.46 -13.07 6.38
CA LYS A 46 2.79 -12.58 5.96
C LYS A 46 2.72 -11.26 5.21
N GLY A 47 1.52 -10.75 4.93
CA GLY A 47 1.32 -9.53 4.15
C GLY A 47 1.96 -9.61 2.76
N LEU A 48 1.86 -10.78 2.10
CA LEU A 48 2.46 -11.02 0.79
C LEU A 48 1.40 -10.93 -0.31
N GLU A 49 1.77 -10.35 -1.43
CA GLU A 49 1.02 -10.36 -2.67
C GLU A 49 1.79 -11.13 -3.74
N GLU A 50 1.10 -11.97 -4.48
CA GLU A 50 1.68 -12.69 -5.60
C GLU A 50 1.24 -12.09 -6.92
N VAL A 51 2.22 -11.73 -7.73
CA VAL A 51 1.99 -11.25 -9.10
C VAL A 51 2.64 -12.24 -10.07
N HIS A 52 1.83 -12.82 -10.94
CA HIS A 52 2.28 -13.77 -11.94
C HIS A 52 2.16 -13.15 -13.33
N VAL A 53 3.23 -13.21 -14.11
CA VAL A 53 3.29 -12.65 -15.46
C VAL A 53 3.45 -13.77 -16.47
N ARG A 54 2.47 -13.93 -17.34
CA ARG A 54 2.48 -14.94 -18.43
C ARG A 54 2.80 -16.38 -17.97
N GLY A 55 2.31 -16.74 -16.78
CA GLY A 55 2.55 -18.04 -16.18
C GLY A 55 3.90 -18.19 -15.45
N GLY A 56 4.69 -17.13 -15.34
CA GLY A 56 5.90 -17.09 -14.52
C GLY A 56 5.58 -17.08 -13.03
N ARG A 57 6.60 -17.32 -12.21
CA ARG A 57 6.48 -17.28 -10.75
C ARG A 57 6.53 -15.86 -10.22
N SER A 58 5.89 -15.59 -9.10
CA SER A 58 5.86 -14.25 -8.48
C SER A 58 7.25 -13.70 -8.13
N GLY A 59 8.17 -14.57 -7.73
CA GLY A 59 9.56 -14.19 -7.42
C GLY A 59 10.44 -13.88 -8.64
N GLU A 60 9.95 -14.05 -9.87
CA GLU A 60 10.68 -13.80 -11.11
C GLU A 60 10.56 -12.37 -11.63
N ILE A 61 9.84 -11.52 -10.91
CA ILE A 61 9.68 -10.11 -11.24
C ILE A 61 10.72 -9.29 -10.48
N ALA A 62 11.43 -8.41 -11.18
CA ALA A 62 12.24 -7.39 -10.54
C ALA A 62 11.39 -6.20 -10.16
N TYR A 63 11.25 -5.94 -8.86
CA TYR A 63 10.58 -4.78 -8.33
C TYR A 63 11.60 -3.74 -7.91
N LEU A 64 11.45 -2.52 -8.41
CA LEU A 64 12.37 -1.41 -8.14
C LEU A 64 11.63 -0.14 -7.72
N ILE A 65 12.26 0.63 -6.84
CA ILE A 65 11.92 2.02 -6.54
C ILE A 65 13.14 2.87 -6.85
N ASP A 66 13.00 3.81 -7.79
CA ASP A 66 14.11 4.64 -8.29
C ASP A 66 15.35 3.82 -8.72
N GLY A 67 15.13 2.64 -9.28
CA GLY A 67 16.19 1.73 -9.71
C GLY A 67 16.79 0.84 -8.62
N MET A 68 16.37 0.98 -7.36
CA MET A 68 16.79 0.11 -6.26
C MET A 68 15.83 -1.07 -6.13
N TYR A 69 16.37 -2.27 -6.01
CA TYR A 69 15.57 -3.46 -5.81
C TYR A 69 14.85 -3.43 -4.46
N ILE A 70 13.53 -3.69 -4.53
CA ILE A 70 12.66 -3.89 -3.38
C ILE A 70 11.99 -5.24 -3.54
N ARG A 71 12.17 -6.12 -2.59
CA ARG A 71 11.43 -7.38 -2.51
C ARG A 71 11.52 -7.92 -1.09
N ASN A 72 10.57 -8.73 -0.71
CA ASN A 72 10.70 -9.45 0.53
C ASN A 72 11.92 -10.39 0.46
N PRO A 73 12.92 -10.26 1.35
CA PRO A 73 14.17 -11.01 1.24
C PRO A 73 13.99 -12.51 1.51
N ILE A 74 12.90 -12.91 2.16
CA ILE A 74 12.63 -14.31 2.54
C ILE A 74 11.80 -15.01 1.48
N TYR A 75 10.73 -14.36 1.00
CA TYR A 75 9.74 -14.99 0.13
C TYR A 75 9.83 -14.54 -1.34
N GLY A 76 10.60 -13.50 -1.63
CA GLY A 76 10.54 -12.80 -2.92
C GLY A 76 9.22 -12.04 -3.06
N GLY A 77 9.00 -11.37 -4.18
CA GLY A 77 7.76 -10.65 -4.42
C GLY A 77 7.59 -9.37 -3.59
N ILE A 78 6.37 -8.87 -3.53
CA ILE A 78 5.96 -7.67 -2.82
C ILE A 78 4.93 -8.01 -1.74
N GLY A 79 4.62 -7.04 -0.88
CA GLY A 79 3.64 -7.18 0.19
C GLY A 79 3.64 -5.94 1.07
N ASN A 80 3.05 -6.03 2.25
CA ASN A 80 2.93 -4.89 3.16
C ASN A 80 4.26 -4.18 3.41
N GLY A 81 5.35 -4.93 3.59
CA GLY A 81 6.70 -4.38 3.81
C GLY A 81 7.33 -3.70 2.60
N THR A 82 6.71 -3.75 1.42
CA THR A 82 7.19 -3.11 0.18
C THR A 82 6.17 -2.13 -0.40
N ARG A 83 5.10 -1.84 0.34
CA ARG A 83 4.03 -0.92 -0.06
C ARG A 83 4.57 0.51 -0.19
N ILE A 84 4.09 1.23 -1.18
CA ILE A 84 4.36 2.65 -1.39
C ILE A 84 3.07 3.36 -1.79
N ASN A 85 2.79 4.53 -1.21
CA ASN A 85 1.55 5.25 -1.49
C ASN A 85 1.51 5.85 -2.90
N LEU A 86 0.28 6.05 -3.41
CA LEU A 86 0.03 6.57 -4.75
C LEU A 86 0.70 7.93 -4.99
N PHE A 87 0.71 8.83 -4.00
CA PHE A 87 1.27 10.17 -4.14
C PHE A 87 2.79 10.20 -4.06
N ALA A 88 3.42 9.11 -3.59
CA ALA A 88 4.86 8.94 -3.67
C ALA A 88 5.33 8.61 -5.10
N VAL A 89 4.45 8.07 -5.95
CA VAL A 89 4.81 7.61 -7.29
C VAL A 89 4.54 8.69 -8.32
N LYS A 90 5.58 9.09 -9.04
CA LYS A 90 5.50 10.02 -10.18
C LYS A 90 5.23 9.29 -11.50
N GLN A 91 5.80 8.09 -11.64
CA GLN A 91 5.75 7.32 -12.87
C GLN A 91 5.98 5.84 -12.53
N TRP A 92 5.29 4.98 -13.22
CA TRP A 92 5.53 3.55 -13.17
C TRP A 92 5.95 3.04 -14.54
N ASP A 93 7.06 2.31 -14.57
CA ASP A 93 7.57 1.64 -15.75
C ASP A 93 7.35 0.13 -15.62
N TRP A 94 6.64 -0.43 -16.57
CA TRP A 94 6.36 -1.85 -16.67
C TRP A 94 6.92 -2.46 -17.93
N GLN A 95 7.68 -3.55 -17.79
CA GLN A 95 8.28 -4.26 -18.93
C GLN A 95 8.12 -5.77 -18.75
N PRO A 96 7.06 -6.37 -19.39
CA PRO A 96 6.82 -7.81 -19.34
C PRO A 96 7.68 -8.55 -20.36
N GLY A 97 8.90 -8.89 -19.99
CA GLY A 97 9.90 -9.60 -20.80
C GLY A 97 10.73 -8.72 -21.74
N GLY A 98 11.77 -9.28 -22.34
CA GLY A 98 12.66 -8.60 -23.29
C GLY A 98 13.47 -7.44 -22.70
N PHE A 99 13.86 -7.56 -21.46
CA PHE A 99 14.73 -6.61 -20.75
C PHE A 99 16.20 -6.97 -20.89
N ASN A 100 17.06 -6.00 -20.59
CA ASN A 100 18.52 -6.16 -20.70
C ASN A 100 19.09 -7.05 -19.58
N ALA A 101 20.27 -7.59 -19.82
CA ALA A 101 20.98 -8.47 -18.88
C ALA A 101 21.39 -7.79 -17.55
N GLU A 102 21.31 -6.46 -17.47
CA GLU A 102 21.52 -5.71 -16.22
C GLU A 102 20.53 -6.09 -15.09
N TYR A 103 19.37 -6.63 -15.47
CA TYR A 103 18.33 -7.13 -14.55
C TYR A 103 18.46 -8.65 -14.37
N GLY A 104 19.60 -9.11 -13.83
CA GLY A 104 19.94 -10.53 -13.75
C GLY A 104 18.97 -11.39 -12.94
N ASP A 105 18.24 -10.80 -12.00
CA ASP A 105 17.26 -11.50 -11.16
C ASP A 105 15.85 -11.52 -11.76
N ALA A 106 15.62 -10.83 -12.87
CA ALA A 106 14.32 -10.80 -13.54
C ALA A 106 14.23 -11.88 -14.60
N MET A 107 13.18 -12.69 -14.57
CA MET A 107 12.86 -13.68 -15.62
C MET A 107 11.55 -13.38 -16.34
N SER A 108 10.57 -12.81 -15.63
CA SER A 108 9.23 -12.60 -16.15
C SER A 108 8.93 -11.14 -16.49
N ALA A 109 9.27 -10.21 -15.61
CA ALA A 109 9.00 -8.79 -15.80
C ALA A 109 9.90 -7.89 -14.96
N ILE A 110 9.89 -6.60 -15.31
CA ILE A 110 10.47 -5.52 -14.51
C ILE A 110 9.38 -4.52 -14.18
N SER A 111 9.29 -4.14 -12.92
CA SER A 111 8.45 -3.07 -12.41
C SER A 111 9.33 -2.04 -11.71
N ASN A 112 9.32 -0.80 -12.18
CA ASN A 112 10.09 0.28 -11.57
C ASN A 112 9.20 1.48 -11.29
N TYR A 113 9.09 1.85 -10.02
CA TYR A 113 8.42 3.05 -9.56
C TYR A 113 9.41 4.18 -9.45
N HIS A 114 9.16 5.25 -10.18
CA HIS A 114 9.90 6.51 -10.05
C HIS A 114 9.18 7.39 -9.05
N THR A 115 9.87 7.80 -8.01
CA THR A 115 9.26 8.55 -6.93
C THR A 115 9.13 10.04 -7.23
N SER A 116 8.11 10.64 -6.62
CA SER A 116 7.82 12.07 -6.72
C SER A 116 8.90 12.93 -6.07
N ILE A 117 9.08 14.13 -6.60
CA ILE A 117 9.89 15.19 -6.03
C ILE A 117 9.14 16.51 -6.21
N GLY A 118 9.23 17.42 -5.26
CA GLY A 118 8.58 18.72 -5.32
C GLY A 118 8.99 19.54 -6.53
N GLY A 119 8.07 20.34 -7.02
CA GLY A 119 8.28 21.31 -8.08
C GLY A 119 9.08 22.55 -7.63
N SER A 120 8.97 23.63 -8.40
CA SER A 120 9.47 24.96 -8.01
C SER A 120 8.56 25.66 -7.00
N GLU A 121 7.26 25.37 -7.07
CA GLU A 121 6.22 25.92 -6.22
C GLU A 121 5.73 24.86 -5.23
N PHE A 122 5.17 25.32 -4.12
CA PHE A 122 4.52 24.43 -3.16
C PHE A 122 3.24 23.86 -3.76
N THR A 123 3.12 22.55 -3.71
CA THR A 123 1.94 21.82 -4.15
C THR A 123 1.53 20.83 -3.08
N TYR A 124 0.23 20.56 -3.00
CA TYR A 124 -0.31 19.53 -2.12
C TYR A 124 -1.39 18.72 -2.83
N LYS A 125 -1.59 17.49 -2.37
CA LYS A 125 -2.63 16.56 -2.82
C LYS A 125 -3.27 15.95 -1.61
N PHE A 126 -4.57 15.79 -1.64
CA PHE A 126 -5.34 15.10 -0.61
C PHE A 126 -6.42 14.26 -1.27
N LYS A 127 -6.54 13.00 -0.83
CA LYS A 127 -7.60 12.08 -1.25
C LYS A 127 -8.11 11.38 -0.01
N TYR A 128 -9.43 11.34 0.13
CA TYR A 128 -10.12 10.59 1.17
C TYR A 128 -11.20 9.73 0.54
N GLU A 129 -11.16 8.45 0.82
CA GLU A 129 -12.16 7.49 0.41
C GLU A 129 -12.74 6.80 1.64
N THR A 130 -14.04 6.59 1.64
CA THR A 130 -14.74 5.96 2.77
C THR A 130 -15.95 5.19 2.31
N SER A 131 -16.23 4.08 2.97
CA SER A 131 -17.46 3.30 2.84
C SER A 131 -18.59 3.79 3.76
N LEU A 132 -18.30 4.66 4.73
CA LEU A 132 -19.24 5.10 5.77
C LEU A 132 -20.43 5.92 5.22
N VAL A 133 -20.36 6.38 3.98
CA VAL A 133 -21.47 7.14 3.36
C VAL A 133 -22.74 6.30 3.28
N GLY A 134 -22.63 4.99 3.04
CA GLY A 134 -23.77 4.07 3.04
C GLY A 134 -24.45 4.02 4.40
N GLN A 135 -23.69 3.96 5.48
CA GLN A 135 -24.23 3.99 6.85
C GLN A 135 -24.91 5.31 7.17
N ALA A 136 -24.33 6.44 6.77
CA ALA A 136 -24.93 7.77 6.94
C ALA A 136 -26.26 7.92 6.17
N LEU A 137 -26.44 7.17 5.09
CA LEU A 137 -27.68 7.13 4.30
C LEU A 137 -28.69 6.07 4.80
N GLY A 138 -28.43 5.43 5.96
CA GLY A 138 -29.34 4.47 6.59
C GLY A 138 -29.19 3.03 6.11
N SER A 139 -28.13 2.70 5.42
CA SER A 139 -27.79 1.30 5.12
C SER A 139 -27.30 0.59 6.38
N HIS A 140 -27.89 -0.59 6.68
CA HIS A 140 -27.43 -1.44 7.78
C HIS A 140 -26.22 -2.32 7.39
N TYR A 141 -25.87 -2.33 6.11
CA TYR A 141 -24.74 -3.12 5.60
C TYR A 141 -23.68 -2.21 5.03
N ASP A 142 -22.49 -2.32 5.54
CA ASP A 142 -21.27 -1.81 4.94
C ASP A 142 -20.51 -2.98 4.30
N GLU A 143 -20.71 -3.17 3.00
CA GLU A 143 -20.03 -4.24 2.25
C GLU A 143 -18.52 -4.04 2.17
N LEU A 144 -18.05 -2.80 2.34
CA LEU A 144 -16.64 -2.43 2.38
C LEU A 144 -16.09 -2.32 3.80
N ARG A 145 -16.90 -2.66 4.81
CA ARG A 145 -16.48 -2.93 6.19
C ARG A 145 -15.70 -1.81 6.86
N GLY A 146 -16.27 -0.63 6.92
CA GLY A 146 -15.65 0.48 7.61
C GLY A 146 -14.37 0.97 6.92
N TYR A 147 -14.22 0.70 5.61
CA TYR A 147 -13.08 1.16 4.84
C TYR A 147 -12.92 2.66 4.90
N ASN A 148 -11.75 3.10 5.29
CA ASN A 148 -11.31 4.49 5.19
C ASN A 148 -9.88 4.53 4.69
N ASP A 149 -9.63 5.41 3.73
CA ASP A 149 -8.32 5.61 3.13
C ASP A 149 -8.00 7.10 3.05
N TYR A 150 -6.94 7.49 3.72
CA TYR A 150 -6.43 8.85 3.78
C TYR A 150 -5.11 8.94 3.06
N ASN A 151 -5.06 9.71 1.98
CA ASN A 151 -3.83 9.97 1.25
C ASN A 151 -3.50 11.46 1.32
N LEU A 152 -2.28 11.78 1.69
CA LEU A 152 -1.75 13.13 1.73
C LEU A 152 -0.40 13.19 1.05
N GLY A 153 -0.19 14.21 0.23
CA GLY A 153 1.11 14.50 -0.37
C GLY A 153 1.34 16.00 -0.47
N PHE A 154 2.54 16.44 -0.17
CA PHE A 154 2.92 17.84 -0.35
C PHE A 154 4.41 17.99 -0.60
N GLY A 155 4.76 19.05 -1.29
CA GLY A 155 6.15 19.33 -1.60
C GLY A 155 6.35 20.59 -2.42
N GLY A 156 7.61 20.89 -2.70
CA GLY A 156 8.00 22.08 -3.42
C GLY A 156 9.50 22.37 -3.26
N SER A 157 9.89 23.61 -3.54
CA SER A 157 11.21 24.12 -3.18
C SER A 157 11.16 24.89 -1.86
N LEU A 158 12.22 24.82 -1.05
CA LEU A 158 12.29 25.62 0.15
C LEU A 158 12.42 27.13 -0.19
N PRO A 159 11.65 28.01 0.49
CA PRO A 159 11.63 29.44 0.17
C PRO A 159 13.02 30.10 0.21
N PHE A 160 13.86 29.68 1.15
CA PHE A 160 15.21 30.25 1.36
C PHE A 160 16.29 29.53 0.55
N ILE A 161 16.05 28.30 0.08
CA ILE A 161 17.00 27.48 -0.66
C ILE A 161 16.29 26.89 -1.88
N LYS A 162 16.07 27.70 -2.92
CA LYS A 162 15.34 27.29 -4.13
C LYS A 162 15.91 26.05 -4.84
N LYS A 163 17.19 25.73 -4.59
CA LYS A 163 17.85 24.53 -5.13
C LYS A 163 17.53 23.25 -4.34
N LEU A 164 16.92 23.39 -3.16
CA LEU A 164 16.48 22.26 -2.35
C LEU A 164 14.99 22.02 -2.56
N LYS A 165 14.68 20.86 -3.10
CA LYS A 165 13.32 20.42 -3.35
C LYS A 165 12.99 19.29 -2.42
N TYR A 166 11.73 19.19 -2.00
CA TYR A 166 11.25 18.13 -1.14
C TYR A 166 9.88 17.63 -1.57
N TRP A 167 9.59 16.41 -1.23
CA TRP A 167 8.27 15.80 -1.32
C TRP A 167 8.06 14.90 -0.12
N VAL A 168 6.90 15.00 0.48
CA VAL A 168 6.46 14.11 1.56
C VAL A 168 5.07 13.64 1.21
N SER A 169 4.84 12.34 1.35
CA SER A 169 3.51 11.76 1.18
C SER A 169 3.29 10.61 2.14
N GLY A 170 2.04 10.32 2.42
CA GLY A 170 1.65 9.22 3.29
C GLY A 170 0.24 8.76 2.98
N GLN A 171 -0.01 7.51 3.30
CA GLN A 171 -1.30 6.87 3.24
C GLN A 171 -1.58 6.18 4.57
N TYR A 172 -2.82 6.25 4.99
CA TYR A 172 -3.35 5.49 6.11
C TYR A 172 -4.65 4.86 5.69
N THR A 173 -4.71 3.55 5.73
CA THR A 173 -5.89 2.76 5.37
C THR A 173 -6.34 1.97 6.57
N THR A 174 -7.62 1.98 6.86
CA THR A 174 -8.24 1.14 7.87
C THR A 174 -9.43 0.42 7.28
N GLU A 175 -9.54 -0.87 7.56
CA GLU A 175 -10.66 -1.72 7.15
C GLU A 175 -10.83 -2.88 8.10
N GLU A 176 -12.03 -3.44 8.17
CA GLU A 176 -12.30 -4.67 8.88
C GLU A 176 -11.98 -5.88 7.99
N ASN A 177 -11.48 -6.95 8.59
CA ASN A 177 -11.16 -8.17 7.84
C ASN A 177 -12.42 -8.92 7.37
N TYR A 178 -12.27 -9.73 6.30
CA TYR A 178 -13.33 -10.60 5.77
C TYR A 178 -13.80 -11.69 6.75
N GLN A 179 -13.01 -12.04 7.73
CA GLN A 179 -13.40 -12.94 8.80
C GLN A 179 -13.94 -12.14 9.97
N VAL A 180 -15.19 -11.73 9.87
CA VAL A 180 -15.94 -11.33 11.06
C VAL A 180 -16.24 -12.61 11.82
N TYR A 181 -15.51 -12.89 12.88
CA TYR A 181 -15.90 -13.92 13.83
C TYR A 181 -17.13 -13.42 14.57
N GLN A 182 -18.30 -13.82 14.13
CA GLN A 182 -19.51 -13.73 14.95
C GLN A 182 -19.38 -14.73 16.06
N PHE A 183 -18.90 -14.29 17.19
CA PHE A 183 -19.07 -15.04 18.42
C PHE A 183 -20.45 -14.71 18.97
N ASP A 184 -21.32 -15.68 19.12
CA ASP A 184 -22.66 -15.49 19.70
C ASP A 184 -22.61 -14.92 21.12
N SER A 185 -21.51 -15.06 21.81
CA SER A 185 -21.15 -14.34 23.03
C SER A 185 -19.74 -14.69 23.46
N LEU A 186 -18.80 -13.78 23.32
CA LEU A 186 -17.54 -13.84 24.05
C LEU A 186 -17.66 -12.94 25.25
N ALA A 187 -17.87 -13.56 26.41
CA ALA A 187 -17.76 -12.88 27.67
C ALA A 187 -16.28 -12.72 28.01
N TYR A 188 -15.66 -11.64 27.57
CA TYR A 188 -14.38 -11.23 28.12
C TYR A 188 -14.64 -10.07 29.08
N ASP A 189 -14.64 -10.38 30.37
CA ASP A 189 -14.70 -9.35 31.40
C ASP A 189 -13.27 -8.97 31.79
N HIS A 190 -12.91 -7.73 31.55
CA HIS A 190 -11.64 -7.16 31.98
C HIS A 190 -11.43 -7.22 33.50
N ASN A 191 -12.51 -7.19 34.27
CA ASN A 191 -12.48 -7.20 35.73
C ASN A 191 -12.59 -8.62 36.30
N ASP A 192 -13.12 -9.57 35.52
CA ASP A 192 -13.22 -10.97 35.91
C ASP A 192 -13.00 -11.88 34.70
N PRO A 193 -11.77 -12.03 34.22
CA PRO A 193 -11.45 -12.80 33.02
C PRO A 193 -11.72 -14.28 33.17
N GLY A 194 -12.02 -14.79 34.37
CA GLY A 194 -12.38 -16.18 34.63
C GLY A 194 -13.89 -16.45 34.57
N ASN A 195 -14.73 -15.43 34.52
CA ASN A 195 -16.18 -15.62 34.57
C ASN A 195 -16.85 -15.44 33.20
N ILE A 196 -16.69 -16.44 32.35
CA ILE A 196 -17.30 -16.50 31.01
C ILE A 196 -18.84 -16.56 31.02
N ASN A 197 -19.50 -16.70 32.20
CA ASN A 197 -20.93 -16.81 32.32
C ASN A 197 -21.61 -15.50 32.74
N ASN A 198 -20.86 -14.44 32.99
CA ASN A 198 -21.44 -13.17 33.41
C ASN A 198 -21.94 -12.36 32.19
N LYS A 199 -23.18 -12.60 31.80
CA LYS A 199 -23.82 -11.95 30.63
C LYS A 199 -23.91 -10.41 30.73
N ASN A 200 -23.77 -9.85 31.91
CA ASN A 200 -23.89 -8.40 32.12
C ASN A 200 -22.62 -7.61 31.76
N ASN A 201 -21.50 -8.32 31.64
CA ASN A 201 -20.19 -7.72 31.32
C ASN A 201 -19.63 -8.24 29.98
N MET A 202 -20.52 -8.66 29.09
CA MET A 202 -20.12 -9.13 27.75
C MET A 202 -19.66 -7.95 26.91
N VAL A 203 -18.38 -7.91 26.66
CA VAL A 203 -17.76 -7.02 25.67
C VAL A 203 -17.77 -7.75 24.34
N GLN A 204 -18.38 -7.15 23.35
CA GLN A 204 -18.32 -7.71 22.00
C GLN A 204 -16.89 -7.58 21.45
N PRO A 205 -16.42 -8.49 20.61
CA PRO A 205 -15.07 -8.43 20.07
C PRO A 205 -14.74 -7.15 19.29
N TRP A 206 -15.77 -6.45 18.84
CA TRP A 206 -15.68 -5.17 18.12
C TRP A 206 -15.90 -3.95 19.01
N ASP A 207 -16.21 -4.12 20.29
CA ASP A 207 -16.32 -2.99 21.21
C ASP A 207 -14.94 -2.39 21.46
N ASP A 208 -14.83 -1.09 21.33
CA ASP A 208 -13.62 -0.35 21.60
C ASP A 208 -13.28 -0.39 23.10
N THR A 209 -12.48 -1.36 23.46
CA THR A 209 -11.91 -1.46 24.80
C THR A 209 -10.55 -0.77 24.76
N LYS A 210 -10.32 0.20 25.66
CA LYS A 210 -9.08 0.96 25.70
C LYS A 210 -7.84 0.03 25.70
N GLY A 211 -7.04 0.11 24.62
CA GLY A 211 -5.86 -0.73 24.42
C GLY A 211 -6.11 -2.08 23.77
N PHE A 212 -7.36 -2.41 23.40
CA PHE A 212 -7.69 -3.62 22.67
C PHE A 212 -8.36 -3.24 21.35
N ARG A 213 -7.81 -3.69 20.25
CA ARG A 213 -8.44 -3.61 18.93
C ARG A 213 -9.24 -4.89 18.71
N GLY A 214 -10.47 -4.77 18.23
CA GLY A 214 -11.31 -5.90 17.89
C GLY A 214 -10.63 -6.84 16.90
N PHE A 215 -11.01 -8.12 16.91
CA PHE A 215 -10.50 -9.08 15.93
C PHE A 215 -10.93 -8.69 14.52
N GLY A 216 -9.96 -8.59 13.61
CA GLY A 216 -10.23 -8.36 12.20
C GLY A 216 -10.10 -6.91 11.72
N LEU A 217 -9.58 -6.00 12.52
CA LEU A 217 -9.15 -4.69 12.02
C LEU A 217 -7.80 -4.82 11.31
N ASN A 218 -7.75 -4.28 10.11
CA ASN A 218 -6.53 -4.18 9.32
C ASN A 218 -6.20 -2.71 9.12
N ASP A 219 -5.19 -2.23 9.82
CA ASP A 219 -4.68 -0.87 9.66
C ASP A 219 -3.33 -0.95 8.97
N THR A 220 -3.19 -0.21 7.90
CA THR A 220 -1.91 -0.08 7.21
C THR A 220 -1.57 1.38 7.02
N TRP A 221 -0.31 1.72 7.17
CA TRP A 221 0.18 3.06 6.87
C TRP A 221 1.55 3.02 6.22
N ASP A 222 1.81 3.99 5.39
CA ASP A 222 3.13 4.24 4.85
C ASP A 222 3.43 5.74 4.79
N ILE A 223 4.70 6.06 4.90
CA ILE A 223 5.20 7.42 4.76
C ILE A 223 6.41 7.39 3.84
N PHE A 224 6.41 8.28 2.88
CA PHE A 224 7.52 8.50 1.96
C PHE A 224 8.00 9.94 2.06
N GLY A 225 9.32 10.14 2.07
CA GLY A 225 9.94 11.45 2.02
C GLY A 225 11.14 11.48 1.07
N LYS A 226 11.25 12.52 0.27
CA LYS A 226 12.36 12.72 -0.66
C LYS A 226 12.87 14.14 -0.62
N LEU A 227 14.18 14.27 -0.53
CA LEU A 227 14.91 15.53 -0.62
C LEU A 227 15.84 15.48 -1.82
N GLN A 228 15.91 16.58 -2.55
CA GLN A 228 16.83 16.72 -3.67
C GLN A 228 17.50 18.10 -3.63
N TYR A 229 18.81 18.10 -3.58
CA TYR A 229 19.61 19.32 -3.63
C TYR A 229 20.49 19.35 -4.88
N LYS A 230 20.27 20.37 -5.72
CA LYS A 230 21.05 20.60 -6.92
C LYS A 230 22.19 21.54 -6.59
N LEU A 231 23.37 20.99 -6.31
CA LEU A 231 24.56 21.80 -5.99
C LEU A 231 25.05 22.55 -7.24
N THR A 232 25.23 21.82 -8.35
CA THR A 232 25.61 22.35 -9.67
C THR A 232 24.75 21.71 -10.75
N ASP A 233 24.90 22.11 -12.02
CA ASP A 233 24.18 21.48 -13.13
C ASP A 233 24.60 20.02 -13.36
N LYS A 234 25.80 19.65 -12.91
CA LYS A 234 26.35 18.31 -13.04
C LYS A 234 26.29 17.49 -11.75
N LEU A 235 26.01 18.12 -10.60
CA LEU A 235 26.02 17.45 -9.29
C LEU A 235 24.72 17.67 -8.57
N ARG A 236 24.06 16.55 -8.25
CA ARG A 236 22.78 16.48 -7.54
C ARG A 236 22.89 15.46 -6.42
N PHE A 237 22.47 15.87 -5.25
CA PHE A 237 22.29 14.97 -4.10
C PHE A 237 20.81 14.64 -3.98
N GLN A 238 20.51 13.38 -3.69
CA GLN A 238 19.15 12.90 -3.48
C GLN A 238 19.15 11.99 -2.27
N PHE A 239 18.20 12.22 -1.40
CA PHE A 239 17.92 11.39 -0.23
C PHE A 239 16.45 11.01 -0.26
N SER A 240 16.17 9.73 -0.06
CA SER A 240 14.81 9.20 0.05
C SER A 240 14.71 8.39 1.33
N TYR A 241 13.61 8.54 2.02
CA TYR A 241 13.24 7.75 3.18
C TYR A 241 11.83 7.22 2.99
N TRP A 242 11.63 5.98 3.35
CA TRP A 242 10.36 5.31 3.22
C TRP A 242 10.19 4.31 4.36
N THR A 243 8.98 4.26 4.92
CA THR A 243 8.61 3.33 5.98
C THR A 243 7.15 2.94 5.84
N VAL A 244 6.84 1.73 6.26
CA VAL A 244 5.50 1.12 6.20
C VAL A 244 5.26 0.29 7.46
N ALA A 245 3.99 0.17 7.88
CA ALA A 245 3.51 -0.71 8.94
C ALA A 245 2.06 -1.11 8.68
#